data_d0ab73512112eb8b6f99c6ca8fdaf775
#
_entry.id   d0ab73512112eb8b6f99c6ca8fdaf775
#
_cell.length_a   1.000
_cell.length_b   1.000
_cell.length_c   1.000
_cell.angle_alpha   90.00
_cell.angle_beta   90.00
_cell.angle_gamma   90.00
#
_symmetry.space_group_name_H-M   'P 1'
#
loop_
_entity.id
_entity.type
_entity.pdbx_description
1 polymer ?
#
loop_
_entity_poly.entity_id
_entity_poly.type
_entity_poly.pdbx_seq_one_letter_code
_entity_poly.pdbx_strand_id
1 'polypeptide(L)'
;MSTEWAAWSATMRPPQLQGRWALAGYQPGRGPVFGQVVITAQGDPNSGEFTTETTFTYARGGQTVNRRGRGLVYTGFQWRGRSSGEATSFPIRGVSTDWRESLFVDRDWRGAEGRWFTGAYNELGLDVRLRRVGADPIVLGTAESMIKTGASRQELHLFGANFPSSATPADVNFGPGVTVDRIVSATPTQMVVSVSVAPNASVGRRSVIVSGATGEASVAVYNTIDFIKVRPQSGLARLGAGAAFQKQFQQFEAIAYAKGPDGKADTKDDVELGLVDALWTIEEFTATFKDDDKDFVGEIDAESGLFTPNIDGPNPKRKNNANNYGDVWVVAAYPRSAGRDAAPNARPVKGRAHLLVTVPSYIMFDQPEVAR
;
A
#
# COMPACT_ATOMS: atom_id res chain seq x y z
N MET A 1 -20.71 -16.04 23.02
CA MET A 1 -19.29 -15.86 23.41
C MET A 1 -18.65 -17.23 23.50
N SER A 2 -17.50 -17.44 22.90
CA SER A 2 -16.82 -18.72 23.00
C SER A 2 -16.26 -18.91 24.42
N THR A 3 -16.13 -20.17 24.86
CA THR A 3 -15.49 -20.53 26.12
C THR A 3 -14.05 -20.01 26.21
N GLU A 4 -13.36 -19.89 25.07
CA GLU A 4 -12.02 -19.32 24.96
C GLU A 4 -11.98 -17.82 25.28
N TRP A 5 -12.98 -17.07 24.83
CA TRP A 5 -13.11 -15.65 25.18
C TRP A 5 -13.34 -15.46 26.68
N ALA A 6 -14.21 -16.25 27.27
CA ALA A 6 -14.47 -16.19 28.71
C ALA A 6 -13.21 -16.54 29.53
N ALA A 7 -12.45 -17.56 29.14
CA ALA A 7 -11.19 -17.91 29.77
C ALA A 7 -10.12 -16.82 29.61
N TRP A 8 -10.01 -16.22 28.40
CA TRP A 8 -9.07 -15.14 28.15
C TRP A 8 -9.44 -13.88 28.92
N SER A 9 -10.70 -13.47 28.90
CA SER A 9 -11.18 -12.27 29.61
C SER A 9 -11.07 -12.41 31.16
N ALA A 10 -11.09 -13.63 31.67
CA ALA A 10 -10.88 -13.87 33.09
C ALA A 10 -9.40 -13.76 33.55
N THR A 11 -8.46 -13.95 32.61
CA THR A 11 -7.01 -13.96 32.90
C THR A 11 -6.26 -12.76 32.41
N MET A 12 -6.83 -11.98 31.47
CA MET A 12 -6.19 -10.84 30.82
C MET A 12 -6.89 -9.54 31.20
N ARG A 13 -6.13 -8.45 31.17
CA ARG A 13 -6.73 -7.12 31.28
C ARG A 13 -7.64 -6.87 30.08
N PRO A 14 -8.81 -6.19 30.25
CA PRO A 14 -9.66 -5.82 29.14
C PRO A 14 -8.89 -5.07 28.06
N PRO A 15 -9.25 -5.26 26.78
CA PRO A 15 -8.59 -4.56 25.68
C PRO A 15 -8.68 -3.04 25.85
N GLN A 16 -7.54 -2.37 25.96
CA GLN A 16 -7.48 -0.92 26.19
C GLN A 16 -7.23 -0.18 24.86
N LEU A 17 -8.11 -0.36 23.88
CA LEU A 17 -7.94 0.25 22.55
C LEU A 17 -8.58 1.62 22.40
N GLN A 18 -9.48 2.00 23.29
CA GLN A 18 -10.15 3.30 23.20
C GLN A 18 -9.15 4.46 23.14
N GLY A 19 -9.37 5.39 22.21
CA GLY A 19 -8.56 6.58 22.02
C GLY A 19 -8.23 6.88 20.57
N ARG A 20 -7.31 7.82 20.36
CA ARG A 20 -6.81 8.21 19.03
C ARG A 20 -5.58 7.41 18.67
N TRP A 21 -5.51 7.03 17.39
CA TRP A 21 -4.42 6.26 16.81
C TRP A 21 -3.95 6.94 15.53
N ALA A 22 -2.66 7.12 15.41
CA ALA A 22 -2.04 7.56 14.16
C ALA A 22 -1.94 6.35 13.22
N LEU A 23 -2.29 6.54 11.95
CA LEU A 23 -2.37 5.51 10.92
C LEU A 23 -1.33 5.76 9.85
N ALA A 24 -0.46 4.80 9.62
CA ALA A 24 0.33 4.65 8.41
C ALA A 24 -0.11 3.39 7.68
N GLY A 25 -0.22 3.47 6.37
CA GLY A 25 -0.56 2.30 5.56
C GLY A 25 0.06 2.39 4.18
N TYR A 26 -0.06 1.27 3.45
CA TYR A 26 0.42 1.17 2.08
C TYR A 26 -0.57 0.37 1.23
N GLN A 27 -1.03 0.98 0.14
CA GLN A 27 -1.87 0.30 -0.84
C GLN A 27 -1.06 0.01 -2.10
N PRO A 28 -0.89 -1.26 -2.49
CA PRO A 28 -0.23 -1.61 -3.75
C PRO A 28 -0.81 -0.83 -4.93
N GLY A 29 0.05 -0.29 -5.77
CA GLY A 29 -0.31 0.52 -6.94
C GLY A 29 -0.73 1.97 -6.64
N ARG A 30 -1.03 2.33 -5.38
CA ARG A 30 -1.39 3.69 -4.96
C ARG A 30 -0.40 4.32 -3.99
N GLY A 31 0.40 3.51 -3.32
CA GLY A 31 1.44 3.96 -2.41
C GLY A 31 0.97 4.23 -0.98
N PRO A 32 1.73 5.04 -0.21
CA PRO A 32 1.48 5.27 1.19
C PRO A 32 0.20 6.07 1.45
N VAL A 33 -0.42 5.76 2.59
CA VAL A 33 -1.54 6.52 3.16
C VAL A 33 -1.21 6.88 4.59
N PHE A 34 -1.70 8.04 5.03
CA PHE A 34 -1.50 8.53 6.38
C PHE A 34 -2.78 9.11 6.93
N GLY A 35 -3.01 8.94 8.23
CA GLY A 35 -4.23 9.45 8.84
C GLY A 35 -4.37 9.11 10.31
N GLN A 36 -5.61 8.98 10.73
CA GLN A 36 -5.96 8.67 12.10
C GLN A 36 -7.17 7.73 12.20
N VAL A 37 -7.19 6.99 13.28
CA VAL A 37 -8.34 6.19 13.70
C VAL A 37 -8.74 6.61 15.11
N VAL A 38 -10.02 6.86 15.32
CA VAL A 38 -10.61 7.02 16.64
C VAL A 38 -11.32 5.72 16.98
N ILE A 39 -10.89 5.08 18.05
CA ILE A 39 -11.49 3.84 18.54
C ILE A 39 -12.28 4.15 19.80
N THR A 40 -13.55 3.73 19.83
CA THR A 40 -14.45 3.94 20.96
C THR A 40 -15.01 2.60 21.42
N ALA A 41 -14.95 2.32 22.73
CA ALA A 41 -15.55 1.12 23.30
C ALA A 41 -17.08 1.15 23.14
N GLN A 42 -17.67 0.01 22.78
CA GLN A 42 -19.11 -0.10 22.59
C GLN A 42 -19.74 -0.78 23.80
N GLY A 43 -20.62 -0.06 24.50
CA GLY A 43 -21.26 -0.58 25.72
C GLY A 43 -20.30 -0.74 26.88
N ASP A 44 -20.19 -1.96 27.41
CA ASP A 44 -19.23 -2.30 28.45
C ASP A 44 -17.78 -2.22 27.91
N PRO A 45 -16.92 -1.40 28.50
CA PRO A 45 -15.51 -1.32 28.08
C PRO A 45 -14.75 -2.66 28.12
N ASN A 46 -15.28 -3.63 28.89
CA ASN A 46 -14.69 -4.97 29.01
C ASN A 46 -15.23 -5.96 27.97
N SER A 47 -16.22 -5.56 27.15
CA SER A 47 -16.78 -6.45 26.12
C SER A 47 -15.79 -6.81 25.01
N GLY A 48 -14.77 -5.99 24.80
CA GLY A 48 -13.83 -6.11 23.68
C GLY A 48 -14.42 -5.68 22.34
N GLU A 49 -15.61 -5.08 22.34
CA GLU A 49 -16.27 -4.55 21.16
C GLU A 49 -16.01 -3.05 21.02
N PHE A 50 -15.73 -2.62 19.78
CA PHE A 50 -15.36 -1.25 19.48
C PHE A 50 -16.00 -0.76 18.20
N THR A 51 -16.22 0.56 18.12
CA THR A 51 -16.47 1.28 16.88
C THR A 51 -15.23 2.05 16.46
N THR A 52 -15.09 2.27 15.15
CA THR A 52 -13.97 3.03 14.59
C THR A 52 -14.46 4.14 13.68
N GLU A 53 -13.85 5.31 13.78
CA GLU A 53 -13.93 6.38 12.81
C GLU A 53 -12.51 6.63 12.28
N THR A 54 -12.36 6.46 10.98
CA THR A 54 -11.06 6.53 10.30
C THR A 54 -11.09 7.62 9.26
N THR A 55 -10.05 8.44 9.24
CA THR A 55 -9.76 9.40 8.17
C THR A 55 -8.32 9.21 7.74
N PHE A 56 -8.09 8.99 6.46
CA PHE A 56 -6.73 8.93 5.91
C PHE A 56 -6.65 9.58 4.54
N THR A 57 -5.44 10.01 4.18
CA THR A 57 -5.14 10.65 2.90
C THR A 57 -4.10 9.82 2.15
N TYR A 58 -4.33 9.58 0.86
CA TYR A 58 -3.32 9.04 -0.04
C TYR A 58 -2.23 10.08 -0.24
N ALA A 59 -0.99 9.72 0.03
CA ALA A 59 0.16 10.61 -0.12
C ALA A 59 0.32 11.08 -1.58
N ARG A 60 0.01 10.21 -2.52
CA ARG A 60 -0.04 10.52 -3.96
C ARG A 60 -1.46 10.93 -4.34
N GLY A 61 -1.59 12.14 -4.87
CA GLY A 61 -2.87 12.70 -5.31
C GLY A 61 -3.72 13.36 -4.21
N GLY A 62 -3.34 13.24 -2.93
CA GLY A 62 -3.99 13.99 -1.83
C GLY A 62 -5.43 13.61 -1.52
N GLN A 63 -5.94 12.50 -2.09
CA GLN A 63 -7.33 12.08 -1.85
C GLN A 63 -7.53 11.64 -0.41
N THR A 64 -8.48 12.27 0.28
CA THR A 64 -8.88 11.91 1.65
C THR A 64 -10.08 10.97 1.63
N VAL A 65 -10.05 9.97 2.50
CA VAL A 65 -11.08 8.94 2.63
C VAL A 65 -11.54 8.87 4.08
N ASN A 66 -12.86 8.84 4.29
CA ASN A 66 -13.50 8.65 5.58
C ASN A 66 -14.18 7.27 5.63
N ARG A 67 -14.00 6.57 6.76
CA ARG A 67 -14.58 5.25 6.96
C ARG A 67 -15.13 5.14 8.39
N ARG A 68 -16.19 4.36 8.53
CA ARG A 68 -16.72 3.97 9.84
C ARG A 68 -16.75 2.47 9.94
N GLY A 69 -16.41 1.97 11.10
CA GLY A 69 -16.31 0.54 11.30
C GLY A 69 -16.66 0.10 12.70
N ARG A 70 -16.66 -1.20 12.86
CA ARG A 70 -16.78 -1.89 14.14
C ARG A 70 -15.90 -3.11 14.13
N GLY A 71 -15.40 -3.48 15.29
CA GLY A 71 -14.59 -4.68 15.43
C GLY A 71 -14.50 -5.12 16.87
N LEU A 72 -13.86 -6.24 17.05
CA LEU A 72 -13.62 -6.81 18.37
C LEU A 72 -12.22 -7.41 18.45
N VAL A 73 -11.71 -7.55 19.66
CA VAL A 73 -10.45 -8.21 19.93
C VAL A 73 -10.75 -9.65 20.38
N TYR A 74 -10.17 -10.59 19.63
CA TYR A 74 -10.18 -12.01 20.02
C TYR A 74 -8.99 -12.38 20.90
N THR A 75 -9.01 -13.63 21.37
CA THR A 75 -7.86 -14.25 22.00
C THR A 75 -6.60 -14.08 21.17
N GLY A 76 -5.44 -13.90 21.81
CA GLY A 76 -4.17 -13.70 21.12
C GLY A 76 -3.99 -12.31 20.50
N PHE A 77 -4.69 -11.30 21.02
CA PHE A 77 -4.55 -9.91 20.58
C PHE A 77 -4.91 -9.67 19.11
N GLN A 78 -5.85 -10.42 18.57
CA GLN A 78 -6.30 -10.30 17.20
C GLN A 78 -7.51 -9.39 17.11
N TRP A 79 -7.38 -8.29 16.38
CA TRP A 79 -8.51 -7.47 15.93
C TRP A 79 -9.14 -8.10 14.71
N ARG A 80 -10.47 -8.20 14.74
CA ARG A 80 -11.30 -8.52 13.59
C ARG A 80 -12.39 -7.45 13.48
N GLY A 81 -12.44 -6.79 12.33
CA GLY A 81 -13.38 -5.72 12.11
C GLY A 81 -13.90 -5.66 10.68
N ARG A 82 -14.88 -4.81 10.51
CA ARG A 82 -15.42 -4.38 9.22
C ARG A 82 -15.60 -2.87 9.23
N SER A 83 -15.27 -2.23 8.14
CA SER A 83 -15.53 -0.81 7.92
C SER A 83 -16.14 -0.56 6.56
N SER A 84 -17.02 0.42 6.50
CA SER A 84 -17.61 0.97 5.27
C SER A 84 -17.19 2.42 5.08
N GLY A 85 -17.18 2.88 3.85
CA GLY A 85 -16.77 4.24 3.52
C GLY A 85 -17.16 4.62 2.11
N GLU A 86 -16.64 5.74 1.66
CA GLU A 86 -16.94 6.27 0.34
C GLU A 86 -16.44 5.34 -0.77
N ALA A 87 -17.18 5.28 -1.88
CA ALA A 87 -16.88 4.45 -3.06
C ALA A 87 -15.51 4.79 -3.71
N THR A 88 -14.98 5.97 -3.41
CA THR A 88 -13.70 6.46 -3.93
C THR A 88 -12.47 5.72 -3.39
N SER A 89 -12.62 4.93 -2.31
CA SER A 89 -11.51 4.16 -1.75
C SER A 89 -11.05 3.00 -2.66
N PHE A 90 -11.98 2.43 -3.46
CA PHE A 90 -11.69 1.43 -4.49
C PHE A 90 -12.63 1.64 -5.66
N PRO A 91 -12.25 2.44 -6.68
CA PRO A 91 -13.12 2.76 -7.81
C PRO A 91 -13.18 1.63 -8.85
N ILE A 92 -13.20 0.38 -8.42
CA ILE A 92 -13.33 -0.78 -9.31
C ILE A 92 -14.80 -1.19 -9.34
N ARG A 93 -15.39 -1.16 -10.53
CA ARG A 93 -16.79 -1.53 -10.72
C ARG A 93 -17.03 -2.96 -10.24
N GLY A 94 -18.01 -3.13 -9.34
CA GLY A 94 -18.39 -4.43 -8.80
C GLY A 94 -17.58 -4.88 -7.58
N VAL A 95 -16.60 -4.10 -7.13
CA VAL A 95 -15.88 -4.37 -5.88
C VAL A 95 -16.57 -3.66 -4.72
N SER A 96 -16.79 -4.38 -3.63
CA SER A 96 -17.41 -3.82 -2.41
C SER A 96 -16.56 -2.70 -1.81
N THR A 97 -17.21 -1.66 -1.33
CA THR A 97 -16.58 -0.60 -0.53
C THR A 97 -16.43 -0.99 0.94
N ASP A 98 -17.00 -2.13 1.33
CA ASP A 98 -16.84 -2.69 2.67
C ASP A 98 -15.53 -3.45 2.76
N TRP A 99 -14.75 -3.10 3.78
CA TRP A 99 -13.48 -3.76 4.05
C TRP A 99 -13.57 -4.60 5.31
N ARG A 100 -12.91 -5.74 5.24
CA ARG A 100 -12.59 -6.56 6.41
C ARG A 100 -11.26 -6.07 7.00
N GLU A 101 -11.16 -6.12 8.31
CA GLU A 101 -9.99 -5.70 9.06
C GLU A 101 -9.43 -6.87 9.84
N SER A 102 -8.16 -7.14 9.67
CA SER A 102 -7.44 -8.19 10.38
C SER A 102 -6.10 -7.63 10.86
N LEU A 103 -6.00 -7.35 12.16
CA LEU A 103 -4.80 -6.78 12.77
C LEU A 103 -4.35 -7.62 13.96
N PHE A 104 -3.05 -7.59 14.24
CA PHE A 104 -2.46 -7.98 15.50
C PHE A 104 -2.24 -6.73 16.35
N VAL A 105 -2.66 -6.78 17.60
CA VAL A 105 -2.50 -5.69 18.55
C VAL A 105 -1.34 -6.02 19.48
N ASP A 106 -0.49 -5.03 19.76
CA ASP A 106 0.63 -5.20 20.67
C ASP A 106 0.13 -5.48 22.12
N ARG A 107 0.89 -6.24 22.87
CA ARG A 107 0.53 -6.61 24.25
C ARG A 107 0.42 -5.43 25.21
N ASP A 108 1.07 -4.31 24.88
CA ASP A 108 1.01 -3.07 25.67
C ASP A 108 -0.10 -2.12 25.20
N TRP A 109 -0.89 -2.52 24.21
CA TRP A 109 -2.00 -1.74 23.63
C TRP A 109 -1.55 -0.40 23.01
N ARG A 110 -0.31 -0.33 22.49
CA ARG A 110 0.26 0.89 21.88
C ARG A 110 0.40 0.84 20.39
N GLY A 111 0.41 -0.35 19.81
CA GLY A 111 0.50 -0.58 18.38
C GLY A 111 -0.50 -1.62 17.90
N ALA A 112 -0.80 -1.61 16.62
CA ALA A 112 -1.49 -2.66 15.91
C ALA A 112 -1.06 -2.65 14.45
N GLU A 113 -0.91 -3.83 13.85
CA GLU A 113 -0.54 -3.97 12.46
C GLU A 113 -1.28 -5.10 11.76
N GLY A 114 -1.46 -4.98 10.47
CA GLY A 114 -2.10 -5.99 9.65
C GLY A 114 -2.69 -5.42 8.36
N ARG A 115 -3.87 -5.87 7.99
CA ARG A 115 -4.44 -5.57 6.69
C ARG A 115 -5.93 -5.24 6.74
N TRP A 116 -6.32 -4.22 6.00
CA TRP A 116 -7.69 -3.93 5.61
C TRP A 116 -7.88 -4.34 4.15
N PHE A 117 -8.92 -5.12 3.84
CA PHE A 117 -9.03 -5.72 2.53
C PHE A 117 -10.48 -5.99 2.12
N THR A 118 -10.69 -6.09 0.81
CA THR A 118 -11.92 -6.57 0.18
C THR A 118 -11.57 -7.72 -0.76
N GLY A 119 -12.52 -8.62 -1.02
CA GLY A 119 -12.21 -9.84 -1.76
C GLY A 119 -11.37 -10.84 -0.94
N ALA A 120 -10.42 -11.53 -1.56
CA ALA A 120 -9.47 -12.37 -0.84
C ALA A 120 -8.47 -11.53 -0.04
N TYR A 121 -7.87 -12.12 1.01
CA TYR A 121 -6.94 -11.40 1.89
C TYR A 121 -5.79 -10.70 1.14
N ASN A 122 -5.25 -11.35 0.13
CA ASN A 122 -4.11 -10.83 -0.65
C ASN A 122 -4.52 -10.12 -1.94
N GLU A 123 -5.82 -9.92 -2.18
CA GLU A 123 -6.30 -9.38 -3.45
C GLU A 123 -6.20 -7.85 -3.47
N LEU A 124 -7.18 -7.19 -2.92
CA LEU A 124 -7.26 -5.74 -2.89
C LEU A 124 -7.30 -5.26 -1.45
N GLY A 125 -6.39 -4.39 -1.08
CA GLY A 125 -6.34 -3.93 0.29
C GLY A 125 -5.18 -3.02 0.58
N LEU A 126 -5.02 -2.74 1.84
CA LEU A 126 -4.15 -1.76 2.43
C LEU A 126 -3.47 -2.38 3.64
N ASP A 127 -2.17 -2.50 3.61
CA ASP A 127 -1.39 -2.84 4.80
C ASP A 127 -1.41 -1.64 5.74
N VAL A 128 -1.71 -1.86 7.01
CA VAL A 128 -1.87 -0.78 7.99
C VAL A 128 -1.05 -1.03 9.23
N ARG A 129 -0.56 0.07 9.78
CA ARG A 129 0.06 0.13 11.09
C ARG A 129 -0.54 1.29 11.87
N LEU A 130 -1.01 0.99 13.06
CA LEU A 130 -1.59 1.97 13.99
C LEU A 130 -0.63 2.18 15.16
N ARG A 131 -0.46 3.41 15.57
CA ARG A 131 0.28 3.80 16.78
C ARG A 131 -0.60 4.66 17.66
N ARG A 132 -0.71 4.30 18.93
CA ARG A 132 -1.51 5.07 19.89
C ARG A 132 -0.94 6.47 20.04
N VAL A 133 -1.80 7.48 19.93
CA VAL A 133 -1.40 8.87 20.11
C VAL A 133 -1.36 9.20 21.61
N GLY A 134 -0.17 9.51 22.10
CA GLY A 134 0.09 10.06 23.44
C GLY A 134 0.33 11.55 23.41
N ALA A 135 1.27 12.03 24.21
CA ALA A 135 1.69 13.43 24.25
C ALA A 135 2.82 13.73 23.24
N ASP A 136 3.68 12.74 22.99
CA ASP A 136 4.87 12.92 22.17
C ASP A 136 4.54 12.98 20.67
N PRO A 137 5.37 13.66 19.86
CA PRO A 137 5.27 13.65 18.42
C PRO A 137 5.40 12.22 17.85
N ILE A 138 4.65 11.93 16.81
CA ILE A 138 4.75 10.70 16.02
C ILE A 138 5.01 11.09 14.58
N VAL A 139 6.07 10.58 13.97
CA VAL A 139 6.32 10.69 12.52
C VAL A 139 5.87 9.39 11.86
N LEU A 140 4.93 9.49 10.93
CA LEU A 140 4.39 8.35 10.17
C LEU A 140 5.15 8.15 8.85
N GLY A 141 5.55 9.24 8.20
CA GLY A 141 6.30 9.20 6.95
C GLY A 141 6.17 10.45 6.11
N THR A 142 6.62 10.35 4.87
CA THR A 142 6.58 11.41 3.86
C THR A 142 5.72 11.00 2.67
N ALA A 143 5.10 11.98 2.00
CA ALA A 143 4.41 11.73 0.73
C ALA A 143 5.41 11.32 -0.36
N GLU A 144 6.53 12.02 -0.40
CA GLU A 144 7.61 11.79 -1.35
C GLU A 144 8.51 10.66 -0.86
N SER A 145 8.61 9.59 -1.65
CA SER A 145 9.47 8.45 -1.32
C SER A 145 10.95 8.69 -1.67
N MET A 146 11.24 9.69 -2.50
CA MET A 146 12.59 9.94 -3.00
C MET A 146 12.83 11.42 -3.32
N ILE A 147 14.08 11.87 -3.16
CA ILE A 147 14.57 13.20 -3.51
C ILE A 147 15.90 13.11 -4.26
N LYS A 148 16.04 13.92 -5.32
CA LYS A 148 17.23 13.87 -6.16
C LYS A 148 18.38 14.66 -5.55
N THR A 149 19.62 14.17 -5.72
CA THR A 149 20.84 14.94 -5.38
C THR A 149 20.88 16.24 -6.19
N GLY A 150 21.32 17.31 -5.57
CA GLY A 150 21.33 18.63 -6.18
C GLY A 150 19.97 19.33 -6.26
N ALA A 151 18.88 18.72 -5.75
CA ALA A 151 17.59 19.37 -5.64
C ALA A 151 17.69 20.59 -4.71
N SER A 152 17.03 21.68 -5.07
CA SER A 152 17.01 22.92 -4.30
C SER A 152 15.56 23.34 -4.02
N ARG A 153 15.27 23.65 -2.76
CA ARG A 153 13.94 24.14 -2.32
C ARG A 153 12.78 23.23 -2.69
N GLN A 154 13.02 21.92 -2.71
CA GLN A 154 11.97 20.93 -2.93
C GLN A 154 11.06 20.84 -1.70
N GLU A 155 9.75 20.86 -1.90
CA GLU A 155 8.81 20.67 -0.80
C GLU A 155 8.62 19.17 -0.54
N LEU A 156 8.63 18.80 0.75
CA LEU A 156 8.32 17.47 1.25
C LEU A 156 7.18 17.57 2.26
N HIS A 157 6.23 16.65 2.16
CA HIS A 157 5.06 16.58 3.01
C HIS A 157 5.26 15.46 4.05
N LEU A 158 5.37 15.83 5.31
CA LEU A 158 5.50 14.94 6.45
C LEU A 158 4.13 14.72 7.08
N PHE A 159 3.85 13.49 7.45
CA PHE A 159 2.61 13.09 8.13
C PHE A 159 2.92 12.51 9.50
N GLY A 160 2.05 12.77 10.47
CA GLY A 160 2.27 12.30 11.81
C GLY A 160 1.14 12.63 12.78
N ALA A 161 1.51 12.76 14.05
CA ALA A 161 0.63 13.26 15.09
C ALA A 161 1.43 14.11 16.08
N ASN A 162 0.77 15.09 16.70
CA ASN A 162 1.34 16.01 17.69
C ASN A 162 2.57 16.80 17.18
N PHE A 163 2.64 17.11 15.90
CA PHE A 163 3.67 18.00 15.41
C PHE A 163 3.53 19.40 16.04
N PRO A 164 4.61 20.02 16.51
CA PRO A 164 4.54 21.36 17.07
C PRO A 164 4.25 22.39 15.97
N SER A 165 3.26 23.23 16.20
CA SER A 165 2.93 24.34 15.27
C SER A 165 4.02 25.41 15.19
N SER A 166 4.89 25.47 16.20
CA SER A 166 6.05 26.36 16.29
C SER A 166 7.36 25.73 15.83
N ALA A 167 7.29 24.59 15.10
CA ALA A 167 8.49 23.91 14.60
C ALA A 167 9.36 24.83 13.73
N THR A 168 10.65 24.72 13.92
CA THR A 168 11.69 25.41 13.16
C THR A 168 12.47 24.42 12.29
N PRO A 169 13.27 24.86 11.32
CA PRO A 169 14.13 23.98 10.54
C PRO A 169 15.05 23.08 11.39
N ALA A 170 15.47 23.54 12.57
CA ALA A 170 16.31 22.77 13.49
C ALA A 170 15.59 21.56 14.12
N ASP A 171 14.26 21.58 14.14
CA ASP A 171 13.44 20.48 14.68
C ASP A 171 13.26 19.32 13.70
N VAL A 172 13.66 19.51 12.42
CA VAL A 172 13.46 18.51 11.36
C VAL A 172 14.80 18.10 10.76
N ASN A 173 15.06 16.78 10.69
CA ASN A 173 16.32 16.24 10.20
C ASN A 173 16.09 15.04 9.27
N PHE A 174 16.71 15.08 8.09
CA PHE A 174 16.72 14.01 7.09
C PHE A 174 18.09 13.32 6.98
N GLY A 175 19.00 13.61 7.91
CA GLY A 175 20.36 13.08 7.87
C GLY A 175 21.32 13.84 6.94
N PRO A 176 22.55 13.33 6.79
CA PRO A 176 23.61 14.05 6.08
C PRO A 176 23.30 14.33 4.62
N GLY A 177 23.65 15.54 4.18
CA GLY A 177 23.48 15.96 2.78
C GLY A 177 22.10 16.50 2.44
N VAL A 178 21.16 16.54 3.39
CA VAL A 178 19.84 17.15 3.22
C VAL A 178 19.68 18.26 4.24
N THR A 179 19.44 19.47 3.75
CA THR A 179 19.25 20.66 4.60
C THR A 179 17.77 21.07 4.54
N VAL A 180 17.17 21.31 5.70
CA VAL A 180 15.83 21.90 5.79
C VAL A 180 16.00 23.42 5.70
N ASP A 181 15.50 24.02 4.61
CA ASP A 181 15.63 25.44 4.35
C ASP A 181 14.63 26.25 5.19
N ARG A 182 13.39 25.75 5.26
CA ARG A 182 12.30 26.39 6.02
C ARG A 182 11.15 25.41 6.29
N ILE A 183 10.38 25.71 7.31
CA ILE A 183 9.04 25.14 7.51
C ILE A 183 8.06 25.98 6.69
N VAL A 184 7.36 25.36 5.74
CA VAL A 184 6.36 26.05 4.90
C VAL A 184 5.04 26.13 5.63
N SER A 185 4.64 25.02 6.27
CA SER A 185 3.45 24.95 7.12
C SER A 185 3.59 23.83 8.15
N ALA A 186 2.94 23.99 9.30
CA ALA A 186 2.87 22.97 10.33
C ALA A 186 1.48 22.94 10.97
N THR A 187 0.90 21.75 11.03
CA THR A 187 -0.31 21.40 11.76
C THR A 187 0.01 20.21 12.67
N PRO A 188 -0.83 19.84 13.63
CA PRO A 188 -0.56 18.67 14.47
C PRO A 188 -0.39 17.36 13.74
N THR A 189 -0.90 17.24 12.49
CA THR A 189 -0.90 15.97 11.74
C THR A 189 -0.09 16.03 10.44
N GLN A 190 0.28 17.21 9.99
CA GLN A 190 1.00 17.40 8.74
C GLN A 190 1.97 18.57 8.85
N MET A 191 3.15 18.41 8.26
CA MET A 191 4.15 19.46 8.13
C MET A 191 4.67 19.47 6.70
N VAL A 192 4.78 20.65 6.10
CA VAL A 192 5.41 20.84 4.79
C VAL A 192 6.73 21.57 5.02
N VAL A 193 7.80 20.97 4.52
CA VAL A 193 9.16 21.53 4.64
C VAL A 193 9.78 21.72 3.26
N SER A 194 10.53 22.81 3.11
CA SER A 194 11.37 23.02 1.94
C SER A 194 12.78 22.54 2.25
N VAL A 195 13.32 21.68 1.40
CA VAL A 195 14.65 21.07 1.58
C VAL A 195 15.54 21.28 0.37
N SER A 196 16.84 21.35 0.62
CA SER A 196 17.89 21.33 -0.40
C SER A 196 18.80 20.12 -0.18
N VAL A 197 19.19 19.45 -1.25
CA VAL A 197 20.03 18.25 -1.22
C VAL A 197 21.38 18.57 -1.87
N ALA A 198 22.46 18.30 -1.16
CA ALA A 198 23.80 18.51 -1.67
C ALA A 198 24.02 17.66 -2.95
N PRO A 199 24.72 18.20 -3.99
CA PRO A 199 25.00 17.44 -5.22
C PRO A 199 25.80 16.15 -4.98
N ASN A 200 26.61 16.14 -3.91
CA ASN A 200 27.42 15.00 -3.48
C ASN A 200 26.82 14.24 -2.30
N ALA A 201 25.53 14.43 -2.00
CA ALA A 201 24.87 13.67 -0.95
C ALA A 201 24.88 12.18 -1.30
N SER A 202 25.19 11.33 -0.33
CA SER A 202 25.24 9.89 -0.50
C SER A 202 23.84 9.34 -0.90
N VAL A 203 23.79 8.53 -1.93
CA VAL A 203 22.58 7.79 -2.31
C VAL A 203 22.22 6.82 -1.18
N GLY A 204 20.93 6.73 -0.85
CA GLY A 204 20.44 5.83 0.20
C GLY A 204 19.22 6.34 0.91
N ARG A 205 18.62 5.46 1.69
CA ARG A 205 17.41 5.80 2.49
C ARG A 205 17.78 6.64 3.70
N ARG A 206 16.88 7.56 4.05
CA ARG A 206 17.02 8.47 5.19
C ARG A 206 15.82 8.35 6.10
N SER A 207 16.06 8.21 7.39
CA SER A 207 15.01 8.39 8.39
C SER A 207 14.69 9.87 8.55
N VAL A 208 13.43 10.17 8.77
CA VAL A 208 12.98 11.52 9.05
C VAL A 208 12.79 11.67 10.55
N ILE A 209 13.40 12.70 11.16
CA ILE A 209 13.26 12.98 12.57
C ILE A 209 12.55 14.33 12.70
N VAL A 210 11.53 14.41 13.54
CA VAL A 210 10.84 15.65 13.89
C VAL A 210 10.78 15.78 15.41
N SER A 211 11.38 16.85 15.95
CA SER A 211 11.42 17.11 17.40
C SER A 211 11.84 15.89 18.23
N GLY A 212 12.84 15.15 17.74
CA GLY A 212 13.36 13.95 18.40
C GLY A 212 12.61 12.65 18.10
N ALA A 213 11.40 12.71 17.53
CA ALA A 213 10.68 11.52 17.11
C ALA A 213 11.16 11.04 15.74
N THR A 214 11.53 9.76 15.63
CA THR A 214 11.99 9.14 14.37
C THR A 214 10.84 8.51 13.63
N GLY A 215 10.72 8.84 12.34
CA GLY A 215 9.77 8.20 11.43
C GLY A 215 10.22 6.80 11.02
N GLU A 216 9.26 5.90 10.87
CA GLU A 216 9.51 4.55 10.34
C GLU A 216 9.69 4.55 8.82
N ALA A 217 8.96 5.39 8.11
CA ALA A 217 9.11 5.56 6.67
C ALA A 217 10.30 6.48 6.38
N SER A 218 11.14 6.07 5.43
CA SER A 218 12.31 6.83 5.00
C SER A 218 12.11 7.39 3.60
N VAL A 219 12.68 8.56 3.35
CA VAL A 219 12.85 9.11 2.01
C VAL A 219 14.19 8.65 1.45
N ALA A 220 14.27 8.31 0.18
CA ALA A 220 15.51 7.93 -0.47
C ALA A 220 16.16 9.16 -1.15
N VAL A 221 17.45 9.39 -0.89
CA VAL A 221 18.26 10.29 -1.71
C VAL A 221 18.79 9.49 -2.90
N TYR A 222 18.61 10.00 -4.12
CA TYR A 222 19.05 9.31 -5.34
C TYR A 222 19.68 10.26 -6.35
N ASN A 223 20.49 9.72 -7.24
CA ASN A 223 21.05 10.43 -8.39
C ASN A 223 20.31 10.08 -9.68
N THR A 224 20.16 8.78 -9.94
CA THR A 224 19.51 8.21 -11.14
C THR A 224 18.55 7.10 -10.72
N ILE A 225 17.52 6.89 -11.52
CA ILE A 225 16.71 5.68 -11.47
C ILE A 225 17.32 4.72 -12.49
N ASP A 226 17.94 3.65 -12.00
CA ASP A 226 18.73 2.75 -12.84
C ASP A 226 17.91 1.59 -13.40
N PHE A 227 16.92 1.12 -12.63
CA PHE A 227 16.01 0.05 -13.05
C PHE A 227 14.71 0.09 -12.23
N ILE A 228 13.73 -0.69 -12.66
CA ILE A 228 12.50 -0.90 -11.92
C ILE A 228 12.25 -2.39 -11.70
N LYS A 229 11.57 -2.73 -10.59
CA LYS A 229 11.03 -4.07 -10.34
C LYS A 229 9.51 -4.00 -10.31
N VAL A 230 8.87 -5.03 -10.85
CA VAL A 230 7.42 -5.20 -10.72
C VAL A 230 7.14 -6.03 -9.48
N ARG A 231 6.19 -5.59 -8.67
CA ARG A 231 5.68 -6.33 -7.49
C ARG A 231 4.17 -6.57 -7.63
N PRO A 232 3.70 -7.77 -7.22
CA PRO A 232 4.50 -8.95 -6.90
C PRO A 232 5.25 -9.49 -8.13
N GLN A 233 6.34 -10.20 -7.94
CA GLN A 233 7.09 -10.83 -9.05
C GLN A 233 6.34 -11.98 -9.70
N SER A 234 5.39 -12.58 -8.95
CA SER A 234 4.46 -13.59 -9.44
C SER A 234 3.08 -13.29 -8.88
N GLY A 235 2.10 -13.14 -9.75
CA GLY A 235 0.71 -12.83 -9.44
C GLY A 235 -0.22 -13.99 -9.75
N LEU A 236 -1.39 -13.99 -9.12
CA LEU A 236 -2.48 -14.92 -9.35
C LEU A 236 -3.79 -14.15 -9.49
N ALA A 237 -4.46 -14.34 -10.63
CA ALA A 237 -5.82 -13.87 -10.85
C ALA A 237 -6.76 -15.05 -11.14
N ARG A 238 -8.06 -14.85 -10.93
CA ARG A 238 -9.05 -15.89 -11.21
C ARG A 238 -10.16 -15.34 -12.09
N LEU A 239 -10.54 -16.11 -13.09
CA LEU A 239 -11.70 -15.85 -13.94
C LEU A 239 -12.97 -15.75 -13.09
N GLY A 240 -13.93 -14.96 -13.53
CA GLY A 240 -15.24 -14.88 -12.88
C GLY A 240 -16.26 -15.80 -13.57
N ALA A 241 -17.12 -16.46 -12.78
CA ALA A 241 -18.22 -17.28 -13.26
C ALA A 241 -19.54 -16.84 -12.63
N GLY A 242 -20.11 -15.76 -13.17
CA GLY A 242 -21.37 -15.20 -12.68
C GLY A 242 -21.27 -14.59 -11.27
N ALA A 243 -22.42 -14.42 -10.61
CA ALA A 243 -22.49 -13.79 -9.30
C ALA A 243 -21.91 -14.64 -8.16
N ALA A 244 -21.93 -15.96 -8.31
CA ALA A 244 -21.46 -16.88 -7.27
C ALA A 244 -19.92 -16.96 -7.18
N PHE A 245 -19.25 -16.75 -8.30
CA PHE A 245 -17.78 -16.83 -8.37
C PHE A 245 -17.25 -15.53 -8.97
N GLN A 246 -17.00 -14.56 -8.10
CA GLN A 246 -16.50 -13.25 -8.51
C GLN A 246 -15.07 -13.36 -9.05
N LYS A 247 -14.71 -12.44 -9.94
CA LYS A 247 -13.35 -12.26 -10.40
C LYS A 247 -12.41 -11.99 -9.24
N GLN A 248 -11.21 -12.57 -9.27
CA GLN A 248 -10.12 -12.18 -8.38
C GLN A 248 -9.11 -11.35 -9.16
N PHE A 249 -8.99 -10.09 -8.81
CA PHE A 249 -8.10 -9.13 -9.43
C PHE A 249 -6.66 -9.31 -8.95
N GLN A 250 -5.70 -8.79 -9.72
CA GLN A 250 -4.31 -8.69 -9.28
C GLN A 250 -3.79 -7.27 -9.50
N GLN A 251 -3.37 -6.61 -8.42
CA GLN A 251 -2.69 -5.32 -8.51
C GLN A 251 -1.18 -5.54 -8.66
N PHE A 252 -0.58 -4.86 -9.64
CA PHE A 252 0.86 -4.74 -9.80
C PHE A 252 1.32 -3.32 -9.52
N GLU A 253 2.58 -3.17 -9.13
CA GLU A 253 3.23 -1.89 -8.90
C GLU A 253 4.67 -1.90 -9.42
N ALA A 254 5.14 -0.74 -9.89
CA ALA A 254 6.51 -0.55 -10.35
C ALA A 254 7.31 0.20 -9.29
N ILE A 255 8.35 -0.43 -8.79
CA ILE A 255 9.24 0.14 -7.77
C ILE A 255 10.57 0.50 -8.40
N ALA A 256 10.96 1.76 -8.26
CA ALA A 256 12.23 2.27 -8.75
C ALA A 256 13.39 1.93 -7.83
N TYR A 257 14.55 1.71 -8.41
CA TYR A 257 15.80 1.41 -7.73
C TYR A 257 16.97 2.22 -8.30
N ALA A 258 17.90 2.59 -7.42
CA ALA A 258 19.23 3.02 -7.77
C ALA A 258 20.19 1.88 -7.46
N LYS A 259 21.17 1.64 -8.35
CA LYS A 259 22.21 0.66 -8.11
C LYS A 259 23.09 1.06 -6.95
N GLY A 260 23.53 0.07 -6.21
CA GLY A 260 24.50 0.22 -5.14
C GLY A 260 25.95 0.48 -5.64
N PRO A 261 26.91 0.53 -4.72
CA PRO A 261 28.32 0.76 -5.02
C PRO A 261 28.96 -0.24 -5.99
N ASP A 262 28.44 -1.46 -6.09
CA ASP A 262 28.96 -2.48 -7.01
C ASP A 262 28.57 -2.22 -8.48
N GLY A 263 27.66 -1.25 -8.73
CA GLY A 263 27.18 -0.85 -10.07
C GLY A 263 26.34 -1.91 -10.79
N LYS A 264 26.00 -3.01 -10.13
CA LYS A 264 25.14 -4.08 -10.69
C LYS A 264 23.70 -3.87 -10.24
N ALA A 265 22.77 -4.30 -11.06
CA ALA A 265 21.35 -4.32 -10.70
C ALA A 265 21.01 -5.66 -10.03
N ASP A 266 20.00 -5.65 -9.19
CA ASP A 266 19.45 -6.81 -8.52
C ASP A 266 20.36 -7.42 -7.48
N THR A 267 21.10 -6.56 -6.77
CA THR A 267 22.01 -6.90 -5.67
C THR A 267 21.50 -6.36 -4.33
N LYS A 268 22.10 -6.80 -3.23
CA LYS A 268 21.63 -6.45 -1.88
C LYS A 268 21.91 -5.00 -1.47
N ASP A 269 22.83 -4.35 -2.15
CA ASP A 269 23.22 -2.96 -1.92
C ASP A 269 22.43 -1.95 -2.76
N ASP A 270 21.52 -2.43 -3.63
CA ASP A 270 20.59 -1.58 -4.36
C ASP A 270 19.67 -0.79 -3.41
N VAL A 271 19.43 0.46 -3.75
CA VAL A 271 18.59 1.36 -2.96
C VAL A 271 17.19 1.41 -3.56
N GLU A 272 16.21 0.96 -2.80
CA GLU A 272 14.81 1.12 -3.13
C GLU A 272 14.38 2.58 -3.00
N LEU A 273 13.87 3.15 -4.10
CA LEU A 273 13.45 4.54 -4.18
C LEU A 273 11.94 4.72 -3.96
N GLY A 274 11.16 3.69 -4.28
CA GLY A 274 9.71 3.66 -4.08
C GLY A 274 8.90 3.57 -5.37
N LEU A 275 7.59 3.74 -5.22
CA LEU A 275 6.60 3.59 -6.28
C LEU A 275 6.76 4.66 -7.36
N VAL A 276 6.74 4.24 -8.63
CA VAL A 276 6.76 5.13 -9.81
C VAL A 276 5.60 4.85 -10.77
N ASP A 277 5.22 5.89 -11.53
CA ASP A 277 4.20 5.76 -12.57
C ASP A 277 4.79 5.13 -13.83
N ALA A 278 4.41 3.89 -14.09
CA ALA A 278 4.81 3.15 -15.28
C ALA A 278 3.66 3.02 -16.28
N LEU A 279 4.01 2.76 -17.52
CA LEU A 279 3.08 2.28 -18.54
C LEU A 279 3.02 0.75 -18.47
N TRP A 280 1.81 0.20 -18.36
CA TRP A 280 1.60 -1.23 -18.21
C TRP A 280 1.08 -1.89 -19.46
N THR A 281 1.63 -3.06 -19.76
CA THR A 281 1.22 -3.93 -20.87
C THR A 281 1.31 -5.39 -20.46
N ILE A 282 0.69 -6.29 -21.26
CA ILE A 282 0.87 -7.73 -21.13
C ILE A 282 1.53 -8.29 -22.39
N GLU A 283 2.42 -9.25 -22.20
CA GLU A 283 3.14 -9.97 -23.26
C GLU A 283 2.96 -11.49 -23.03
N GLU A 284 3.08 -12.28 -24.12
CA GLU A 284 3.05 -13.73 -23.99
C GLU A 284 4.16 -14.23 -23.06
N PHE A 285 3.80 -15.15 -22.16
CA PHE A 285 4.80 -15.81 -21.29
C PHE A 285 5.70 -16.70 -22.12
N THR A 286 5.11 -17.52 -23.00
CA THR A 286 5.82 -18.40 -23.91
C THR A 286 5.45 -18.07 -25.35
N ALA A 287 6.31 -17.37 -26.07
CA ALA A 287 6.07 -17.02 -27.48
C ALA A 287 6.17 -18.21 -28.45
N THR A 288 6.30 -19.44 -27.96
CA THR A 288 6.37 -20.69 -28.73
C THR A 288 4.98 -21.29 -28.92
N PHE A 289 4.78 -22.03 -30.03
CA PHE A 289 3.53 -22.75 -30.33
C PHE A 289 2.29 -21.90 -30.60
N LYS A 290 2.43 -20.61 -30.93
CA LYS A 290 1.31 -19.69 -31.16
C LYS A 290 0.38 -19.62 -29.94
N ASP A 291 0.98 -19.41 -28.79
CA ASP A 291 0.28 -19.07 -27.57
C ASP A 291 -0.50 -17.78 -27.77
N ASP A 292 -1.74 -17.74 -27.29
CA ASP A 292 -2.67 -16.62 -27.45
C ASP A 292 -3.23 -16.12 -26.12
N ASP A 293 -2.60 -16.49 -25.01
CA ASP A 293 -3.10 -16.21 -23.67
C ASP A 293 -3.28 -14.72 -23.41
N LYS A 294 -2.34 -13.87 -23.87
CA LYS A 294 -2.40 -12.41 -23.68
C LYS A 294 -3.67 -11.78 -24.25
N ASP A 295 -4.29 -12.39 -25.26
CA ASP A 295 -5.46 -11.84 -25.92
C ASP A 295 -6.77 -12.25 -25.22
N PHE A 296 -6.71 -13.23 -24.29
CA PHE A 296 -7.89 -13.84 -23.70
C PHE A 296 -7.93 -13.90 -22.17
N VAL A 297 -6.78 -13.88 -21.48
CA VAL A 297 -6.75 -14.04 -19.99
C VAL A 297 -7.39 -12.86 -19.25
N GLY A 298 -7.44 -11.68 -19.86
CA GLY A 298 -7.98 -10.46 -19.26
C GLY A 298 -7.23 -9.21 -19.73
N GLU A 299 -7.36 -8.13 -18.98
CA GLU A 299 -6.83 -6.82 -19.34
C GLU A 299 -6.06 -6.21 -18.16
N ILE A 300 -4.96 -5.52 -18.46
CA ILE A 300 -4.27 -4.67 -17.49
C ILE A 300 -4.58 -3.21 -17.77
N ASP A 301 -4.95 -2.47 -16.73
CA ASP A 301 -5.08 -1.03 -16.83
C ASP A 301 -3.70 -0.39 -17.02
N ALA A 302 -3.54 0.34 -18.14
CA ALA A 302 -2.26 0.86 -18.57
C ALA A 302 -1.65 1.91 -17.62
N GLU A 303 -2.45 2.49 -16.72
CA GLU A 303 -2.02 3.54 -15.81
C GLU A 303 -1.81 3.02 -14.39
N SER A 304 -2.73 2.20 -13.88
CA SER A 304 -2.72 1.74 -12.49
C SER A 304 -2.02 0.40 -12.28
N GLY A 305 -1.81 -0.40 -13.35
CA GLY A 305 -1.27 -1.74 -13.22
C GLY A 305 -2.24 -2.74 -12.58
N LEU A 306 -3.54 -2.42 -12.55
CA LEU A 306 -4.57 -3.36 -12.10
C LEU A 306 -4.92 -4.32 -13.21
N PHE A 307 -4.72 -5.61 -12.97
CA PHE A 307 -5.18 -6.66 -13.87
C PHE A 307 -6.59 -7.11 -13.53
N THR A 308 -7.47 -7.09 -14.53
CA THR A 308 -8.85 -7.57 -14.47
C THR A 308 -8.97 -8.84 -15.28
N PRO A 309 -9.16 -10.02 -14.68
CA PRO A 309 -9.30 -11.28 -15.43
C PRO A 309 -10.60 -11.31 -16.23
N ASN A 310 -10.61 -12.15 -17.26
CA ASN A 310 -11.79 -12.40 -18.09
C ASN A 310 -12.83 -13.26 -17.34
N ILE A 311 -13.81 -13.80 -18.06
CA ILE A 311 -14.85 -14.72 -17.55
C ILE A 311 -14.45 -16.15 -17.83
N ASP A 312 -14.89 -17.05 -16.93
CA ASP A 312 -14.74 -18.49 -17.08
C ASP A 312 -15.71 -19.06 -18.11
N GLY A 313 -15.29 -20.10 -18.79
CA GLY A 313 -16.08 -20.87 -19.76
C GLY A 313 -15.44 -20.91 -21.15
N PRO A 314 -15.98 -21.77 -22.03
CA PRO A 314 -15.45 -21.94 -23.37
C PRO A 314 -15.54 -20.64 -24.16
N ASN A 315 -14.45 -20.27 -24.85
CA ASN A 315 -14.37 -19.10 -25.71
C ASN A 315 -14.28 -19.53 -27.18
N PRO A 316 -15.32 -19.26 -27.97
CA PRO A 316 -15.34 -19.67 -29.39
C PRO A 316 -14.29 -18.94 -30.24
N LYS A 317 -13.69 -17.88 -29.74
CA LYS A 317 -12.60 -17.15 -30.42
C LYS A 317 -11.24 -17.82 -30.21
N ARG A 318 -11.10 -18.67 -29.21
CA ARG A 318 -9.87 -19.43 -28.95
C ARG A 318 -9.89 -20.76 -29.71
N LYS A 319 -8.69 -21.22 -30.03
CA LYS A 319 -8.50 -22.55 -30.64
C LYS A 319 -9.15 -23.62 -29.77
N ASN A 320 -9.93 -24.50 -30.40
CA ASN A 320 -10.67 -25.60 -29.76
C ASN A 320 -11.68 -25.14 -28.67
N ASN A 321 -12.20 -23.93 -28.77
CA ASN A 321 -13.07 -23.34 -27.74
C ASN A 321 -12.45 -23.39 -26.34
N ALA A 322 -11.14 -23.20 -26.24
CA ALA A 322 -10.44 -23.18 -24.95
C ALA A 322 -10.98 -22.10 -24.02
N ASN A 323 -10.84 -22.30 -22.72
CA ASN A 323 -11.20 -21.33 -21.69
C ASN A 323 -10.19 -20.18 -21.65
N ASN A 324 -10.52 -19.08 -20.98
CA ASN A 324 -9.72 -17.87 -20.89
C ASN A 324 -8.61 -17.90 -19.81
N TYR A 325 -8.26 -19.07 -19.27
CA TYR A 325 -7.12 -19.21 -18.37
C TYR A 325 -5.80 -19.26 -19.16
N GLY A 326 -4.70 -19.00 -18.47
CA GLY A 326 -3.36 -19.04 -19.04
C GLY A 326 -2.36 -18.24 -18.21
N ASP A 327 -1.19 -17.99 -18.78
CA ASP A 327 -0.16 -17.21 -18.11
C ASP A 327 0.50 -16.19 -19.06
N VAL A 328 0.87 -15.04 -18.48
CA VAL A 328 1.43 -13.90 -19.23
C VAL A 328 2.54 -13.21 -18.45
N TRP A 329 3.38 -12.48 -19.16
CA TRP A 329 4.20 -11.44 -18.55
C TRP A 329 3.40 -10.15 -18.41
N VAL A 330 3.37 -9.59 -17.21
CA VAL A 330 2.99 -8.20 -16.96
C VAL A 330 4.25 -7.36 -17.03
N VAL A 331 4.25 -6.35 -17.89
CA VAL A 331 5.41 -5.51 -18.19
C VAL A 331 5.12 -4.07 -17.81
N ALA A 332 6.02 -3.49 -17.02
CA ALA A 332 6.05 -2.07 -16.69
C ALA A 332 7.17 -1.36 -17.43
N ALA A 333 6.92 -0.17 -17.98
CA ALA A 333 7.90 0.68 -18.62
C ALA A 333 7.93 2.07 -17.96
N TYR A 334 9.09 2.54 -17.53
CA TYR A 334 9.26 3.84 -16.86
C TYR A 334 10.35 4.67 -17.57
N PRO A 335 10.17 5.98 -17.76
CA PRO A 335 8.98 6.75 -17.41
C PRO A 335 7.80 6.47 -18.35
N ARG A 336 6.58 6.68 -17.85
CA ARG A 336 5.33 6.50 -18.64
C ARG A 336 5.31 7.36 -19.92
N SER A 337 5.84 8.58 -19.85
CA SER A 337 5.90 9.53 -20.98
C SER A 337 6.87 9.14 -22.09
N ALA A 338 7.73 8.15 -21.87
CA ALA A 338 8.69 7.70 -22.90
C ALA A 338 8.03 7.13 -24.17
N GLY A 339 6.70 7.00 -24.20
CA GLY A 339 5.93 6.58 -25.38
C GLY A 339 5.43 7.72 -26.28
N ARG A 340 5.35 8.98 -25.79
CA ARG A 340 4.78 10.11 -26.56
C ARG A 340 5.64 11.36 -26.61
N ASP A 341 6.41 11.67 -25.55
CA ASP A 341 7.16 12.93 -25.39
C ASP A 341 8.60 12.75 -24.89
N ALA A 342 9.15 11.54 -24.94
CA ALA A 342 10.52 11.29 -24.54
C ALA A 342 11.50 11.98 -25.47
N ALA A 343 12.57 12.53 -24.90
CA ALA A 343 13.74 12.92 -25.70
C ALA A 343 14.11 11.77 -26.65
N PRO A 344 14.48 12.03 -27.88
CA PRO A 344 14.64 11.03 -28.97
C PRO A 344 15.53 9.83 -28.64
N ASN A 345 16.26 9.86 -27.52
CA ASN A 345 17.21 8.85 -27.09
C ASN A 345 16.94 8.24 -25.68
N ALA A 346 15.85 8.62 -25.00
CA ALA A 346 15.53 8.06 -23.69
C ALA A 346 14.86 6.69 -23.86
N ARG A 347 15.63 5.61 -23.64
CA ARG A 347 15.06 4.26 -23.58
C ARG A 347 14.41 4.06 -22.21
N PRO A 348 13.11 3.66 -22.15
CA PRO A 348 12.48 3.36 -20.87
C PRO A 348 13.17 2.16 -20.22
N VAL A 349 13.33 2.23 -18.90
CA VAL A 349 13.68 1.04 -18.12
C VAL A 349 12.44 0.17 -17.97
N LYS A 350 12.60 -1.14 -18.11
CA LYS A 350 11.49 -2.09 -18.05
C LYS A 350 11.69 -3.07 -16.90
N GLY A 351 10.58 -3.42 -16.25
CA GLY A 351 10.48 -4.54 -15.32
C GLY A 351 9.32 -5.44 -15.73
N ARG A 352 9.34 -6.69 -15.29
CA ARG A 352 8.26 -7.64 -15.59
C ARG A 352 7.98 -8.55 -14.41
N ALA A 353 6.75 -9.09 -14.39
CA ALA A 353 6.30 -10.09 -13.44
C ALA A 353 5.50 -11.17 -14.17
N HIS A 354 5.53 -12.38 -13.65
CA HIS A 354 4.70 -13.47 -14.14
C HIS A 354 3.30 -13.37 -13.55
N LEU A 355 2.25 -13.54 -14.37
CA LEU A 355 0.87 -13.61 -13.93
C LEU A 355 0.25 -14.91 -14.42
N LEU A 356 -0.24 -15.72 -13.48
CA LEU A 356 -1.06 -16.89 -13.75
C LEU A 356 -2.54 -16.53 -13.58
N VAL A 357 -3.35 -16.80 -14.60
CA VAL A 357 -4.80 -16.66 -14.57
C VAL A 357 -5.43 -18.04 -14.57
N THR A 358 -6.19 -18.35 -13.52
CA THR A 358 -6.80 -19.67 -13.33
C THR A 358 -8.32 -19.60 -13.39
N VAL A 359 -8.97 -20.77 -13.47
CA VAL A 359 -10.41 -20.92 -13.29
C VAL A 359 -10.84 -20.42 -11.88
N PRO A 360 -12.13 -20.12 -11.68
CA PRO A 360 -12.65 -19.75 -10.36
C PRO A 360 -12.36 -20.82 -9.31
N SER A 361 -12.29 -20.41 -8.04
CA SER A 361 -12.29 -21.37 -6.95
C SER A 361 -13.71 -21.87 -6.72
N TYR A 362 -14.05 -23.01 -7.26
CA TYR A 362 -15.38 -23.63 -7.11
C TYR A 362 -15.61 -24.24 -5.72
N ILE A 363 -14.58 -24.27 -4.87
CA ILE A 363 -14.70 -24.68 -3.47
C ILE A 363 -14.95 -23.46 -2.63
N MET A 364 -16.16 -23.30 -2.12
CA MET A 364 -16.47 -22.30 -1.09
C MET A 364 -16.30 -22.95 0.27
N PHE A 365 -15.34 -22.46 1.03
CA PHE A 365 -15.28 -22.74 2.46
C PHE A 365 -16.15 -21.73 3.17
N ASP A 366 -17.09 -22.20 4.00
CA ASP A 366 -17.75 -21.35 4.97
C ASP A 366 -16.67 -20.77 5.91
N GLN A 367 -16.28 -19.54 5.63
CA GLN A 367 -15.43 -18.85 6.57
C GLN A 367 -16.28 -18.56 7.81
N PRO A 368 -15.83 -18.91 9.02
CA PRO A 368 -16.53 -18.53 10.22
C PRO A 368 -16.64 -17.01 10.21
N GLU A 369 -17.82 -16.52 9.89
CA GLU A 369 -18.08 -15.09 9.90
C GLU A 369 -17.98 -14.58 11.32
N VAL A 370 -17.13 -13.61 11.49
CA VAL A 370 -17.07 -12.81 12.69
C VAL A 370 -18.35 -11.99 12.76
N ALA A 371 -19.22 -12.40 13.65
CA ALA A 371 -20.48 -11.76 14.02
C ALA A 371 -21.45 -11.50 12.85
N ARG A 372 -22.47 -12.30 12.78
CA ARG A 372 -23.77 -11.92 12.23
C ARG A 372 -24.42 -10.83 13.09
#